data_277f727872b1cb29dce3688c7495d5a4
#
_entry.id   277f727872b1cb29dce3688c7495d5a4
#
_cell.length_a   1.000
_cell.length_b   1.000
_cell.length_c   1.000
_cell.angle_alpha   90.00
_cell.angle_beta   90.00
_cell.angle_gamma   90.00
#
_symmetry.space_group_name_H-M   'P 1'
#
loop_
_entity.id
_entity.type
_entity.pdbx_description
1 polymer ?
#
loop_
_entity_poly.entity_id
_entity_poly.type
_entity_poly.pdbx_seq_one_letter_code
_entity_poly.pdbx_strand_id
1 'polypeptide(L)'
;MTDSPSKRLFILDGMALAYRAHFAFFSNPIRNSKGVNTSAVYGFANTLLGILEHERPTHIAACFDTSVPTARHKLYPAYKANRESMPEELSLQMPLIFRLLEAMNIPILRYEGYEADDTIGTLARIADGTEGFQTYMVSQDKDLGQLISSTCFLWKPGKRGNDHEVIDLAKLKEQWGIERADQVVDILALMGDSSDNIPGLPGVGEKTAKLLIGEFGSVENLLSNTDKLKGKRRQIVEENGAMATLSKQLATIDRNVPLTVTLPELVKREPSPEELLALLQELEFRSMQAKLFGKKAPEARKSPLPADDLFAPAPQTEQPPLVEPSAPVSGARQSGSGQMDLFEERHLKTVDDFRHEYIIADTEEARSAMVAELEKHDSWCFDTETTGLNPLTDNLLGVAFCAEPHKAWYMPVSGPEDLEAVKPLLEGPAEKIGHHLKFDLEVLRANGIHVKGPFFDTLLAHALIAPGMKHGMDVLAENLLQ
;
A
#
# COMPACT_ATOMS: atom_id res chain seq x y z
N MET A 1 -2.24 -42.04 -23.42
CA MET A 1 -3.00 -41.00 -22.72
C MET A 1 -2.69 -39.73 -23.42
N THR A 2 -3.62 -39.21 -24.21
CA THR A 2 -3.45 -37.95 -24.95
C THR A 2 -3.50 -36.83 -23.92
N ASP A 3 -2.39 -36.14 -23.74
CA ASP A 3 -2.31 -34.92 -22.94
C ASP A 3 -3.29 -33.89 -23.55
N SER A 4 -4.48 -33.81 -22.99
CA SER A 4 -5.35 -32.66 -23.27
C SER A 4 -4.65 -31.43 -22.70
N PRO A 5 -4.53 -30.34 -23.50
CA PRO A 5 -3.85 -29.15 -23.00
C PRO A 5 -4.51 -28.70 -21.69
N SER A 6 -3.70 -28.50 -20.65
CA SER A 6 -4.20 -28.07 -19.34
C SER A 6 -4.95 -26.76 -19.48
N LYS A 7 -6.17 -26.69 -18.94
CA LYS A 7 -6.98 -25.47 -18.92
C LYS A 7 -6.39 -24.52 -17.88
N ARG A 8 -6.02 -23.31 -18.29
CA ARG A 8 -5.43 -22.30 -17.40
C ARG A 8 -6.49 -21.23 -17.10
N LEU A 9 -6.95 -21.19 -15.83
CA LEU A 9 -7.89 -20.19 -15.34
C LEU A 9 -7.12 -19.11 -14.58
N PHE A 10 -7.23 -17.87 -15.03
CA PHE A 10 -6.72 -16.69 -14.34
C PHE A 10 -7.89 -15.93 -13.69
N ILE A 11 -7.84 -15.77 -12.37
CA ILE A 11 -8.86 -15.04 -11.60
C ILE A 11 -8.20 -13.77 -11.09
N LEU A 12 -8.62 -12.64 -11.62
CA LEU A 12 -8.05 -11.33 -11.26
C LEU A 12 -8.75 -10.78 -10.03
N ASP A 13 -7.96 -10.45 -9.00
CA ASP A 13 -8.40 -9.57 -7.93
C ASP A 13 -8.41 -8.13 -8.46
N GLY A 14 -9.59 -7.68 -8.90
CA GLY A 14 -9.75 -6.42 -9.61
C GLY A 14 -9.43 -5.21 -8.73
N MET A 15 -9.79 -5.27 -7.43
CA MET A 15 -9.51 -4.17 -6.51
C MET A 15 -8.02 -4.07 -6.22
N ALA A 16 -7.35 -5.17 -5.85
CA ALA A 16 -5.92 -5.16 -5.57
C ALA A 16 -5.10 -4.68 -6.79
N LEU A 17 -5.49 -5.10 -8.00
CA LEU A 17 -4.83 -4.64 -9.23
C LEU A 17 -5.07 -3.15 -9.52
N ALA A 18 -6.29 -2.65 -9.28
CA ALA A 18 -6.62 -1.23 -9.46
C ALA A 18 -5.88 -0.33 -8.47
N TYR A 19 -5.86 -0.69 -7.19
CA TYR A 19 -5.09 0.02 -6.17
C TYR A 19 -3.60 -0.02 -6.45
N ARG A 20 -3.06 -1.18 -6.78
CA ARG A 20 -1.65 -1.32 -7.16
C ARG A 20 -1.30 -0.40 -8.34
N ALA A 21 -2.13 -0.36 -9.36
CA ALA A 21 -1.92 0.49 -10.52
C ALA A 21 -2.00 1.98 -10.15
N HIS A 22 -2.96 2.38 -9.31
CA HIS A 22 -3.10 3.74 -8.81
C HIS A 22 -1.84 4.20 -8.08
N PHE A 23 -1.38 3.43 -7.10
CA PHE A 23 -0.21 3.79 -6.30
C PHE A 23 1.12 3.69 -7.08
N ALA A 24 1.21 2.84 -8.10
CA ALA A 24 2.41 2.77 -8.94
C ALA A 24 2.71 4.08 -9.69
N PHE A 25 1.68 4.88 -9.97
CA PHE A 25 1.78 6.15 -10.68
C PHE A 25 1.46 7.36 -9.78
N PHE A 26 1.35 7.17 -8.47
CA PHE A 26 0.95 8.23 -7.55
C PHE A 26 1.85 9.46 -7.65
N SER A 27 3.17 9.27 -7.71
CA SER A 27 4.16 10.35 -7.80
C SER A 27 4.26 10.99 -9.20
N ASN A 28 3.82 10.28 -10.25
CA ASN A 28 3.86 10.78 -11.62
C ASN A 28 2.63 10.28 -12.40
N PRO A 29 1.45 10.87 -12.16
CA PRO A 29 0.20 10.41 -12.72
C PRO A 29 0.14 10.63 -14.24
N ILE A 30 -0.35 9.61 -14.95
CA ILE A 30 -0.62 9.66 -16.38
C ILE A 30 -1.95 10.40 -16.56
N ARG A 31 -1.91 11.52 -17.28
CA ARG A 31 -3.11 12.30 -17.60
C ARG A 31 -3.29 12.39 -19.12
N ASN A 32 -4.54 12.32 -19.55
CA ASN A 32 -4.87 12.60 -20.96
C ASN A 32 -4.87 14.11 -21.24
N SER A 33 -5.05 14.50 -22.50
CA SER A 33 -5.05 15.93 -22.93
C SER A 33 -6.15 16.78 -22.26
N LYS A 34 -7.17 16.14 -21.69
CA LYS A 34 -8.24 16.79 -20.90
C LYS A 34 -7.90 16.94 -19.42
N GLY A 35 -6.70 16.53 -19.00
CA GLY A 35 -6.25 16.59 -17.61
C GLY A 35 -6.79 15.45 -16.72
N VAL A 36 -7.55 14.49 -17.26
CA VAL A 36 -8.10 13.37 -16.51
C VAL A 36 -6.98 12.37 -16.18
N ASN A 37 -6.89 12.00 -14.90
CA ASN A 37 -5.97 10.95 -14.45
C ASN A 37 -6.42 9.59 -14.99
N THR A 38 -5.55 8.90 -15.71
CA THR A 38 -5.79 7.58 -16.34
C THR A 38 -4.81 6.51 -15.86
N SER A 39 -4.04 6.81 -14.81
CA SER A 39 -2.93 5.98 -14.32
C SER A 39 -3.37 4.58 -13.91
N ALA A 40 -4.46 4.48 -13.13
CA ALA A 40 -4.97 3.20 -12.65
C ALA A 40 -5.44 2.32 -13.81
N VAL A 41 -6.17 2.90 -14.77
CA VAL A 41 -6.61 2.18 -15.97
C VAL A 41 -5.42 1.74 -16.79
N TYR A 42 -4.42 2.60 -16.96
CA TYR A 42 -3.20 2.29 -17.72
C TYR A 42 -2.41 1.13 -17.09
N GLY A 43 -2.17 1.20 -15.78
CA GLY A 43 -1.45 0.14 -15.07
C GLY A 43 -2.20 -1.18 -15.03
N PHE A 44 -3.54 -1.12 -14.84
CA PHE A 44 -4.41 -2.28 -14.91
C PHE A 44 -4.37 -2.92 -16.30
N ALA A 45 -4.53 -2.12 -17.35
CA ALA A 45 -4.46 -2.58 -18.74
C ALA A 45 -3.12 -3.23 -19.07
N ASN A 46 -1.99 -2.64 -18.64
CA ASN A 46 -0.66 -3.22 -18.85
C ASN A 46 -0.51 -4.59 -18.18
N THR A 47 -0.97 -4.73 -16.93
CA THR A 47 -0.94 -6.01 -16.22
C THR A 47 -1.79 -7.05 -16.92
N LEU A 48 -3.02 -6.69 -17.32
CA LEU A 48 -3.93 -7.57 -18.04
C LEU A 48 -3.36 -8.01 -19.38
N LEU A 49 -2.86 -7.08 -20.20
CA LEU A 49 -2.24 -7.39 -21.48
C LEU A 49 -1.00 -8.28 -21.32
N GLY A 50 -0.20 -8.04 -20.30
CA GLY A 50 0.94 -8.90 -19.96
C GLY A 50 0.51 -10.35 -19.67
N ILE A 51 -0.53 -10.53 -18.88
CA ILE A 51 -1.09 -11.86 -18.57
C ILE A 51 -1.61 -12.53 -19.86
N LEU A 52 -2.38 -11.82 -20.66
CA LEU A 52 -2.94 -12.37 -21.89
C LEU A 52 -1.87 -12.78 -22.90
N GLU A 53 -0.78 -12.04 -23.00
CA GLU A 53 0.31 -12.28 -23.95
C GLU A 53 1.25 -13.40 -23.50
N HIS A 54 1.68 -13.37 -22.24
CA HIS A 54 2.73 -14.28 -21.75
C HIS A 54 2.17 -15.55 -21.14
N GLU A 55 1.07 -15.43 -20.36
CA GLU A 55 0.47 -16.57 -19.70
C GLU A 55 -0.55 -17.32 -20.54
N ARG A 56 -1.11 -16.66 -21.56
CA ARG A 56 -2.07 -17.24 -22.50
C ARG A 56 -3.19 -18.03 -21.81
N PRO A 57 -3.98 -17.40 -20.94
CA PRO A 57 -5.07 -18.06 -20.23
C PRO A 57 -6.09 -18.65 -21.22
N THR A 58 -6.64 -19.83 -20.89
CA THR A 58 -7.80 -20.38 -21.61
C THR A 58 -9.10 -19.89 -21.01
N HIS A 59 -9.09 -19.54 -19.72
CA HIS A 59 -10.22 -19.01 -18.96
C HIS A 59 -9.75 -17.82 -18.13
N ILE A 60 -10.60 -16.81 -17.99
CA ILE A 60 -10.28 -15.60 -17.24
C ILE A 60 -11.55 -14.97 -16.66
N ALA A 61 -11.44 -14.41 -15.48
CA ALA A 61 -12.47 -13.58 -14.83
C ALA A 61 -11.83 -12.52 -13.96
N ALA A 62 -12.55 -11.43 -13.69
CA ALA A 62 -12.15 -10.40 -12.73
C ALA A 62 -13.21 -10.29 -11.62
N CYS A 63 -12.75 -10.41 -10.36
CA CYS A 63 -13.59 -10.33 -9.17
C CYS A 63 -13.42 -8.95 -8.52
N PHE A 64 -14.53 -8.37 -8.05
CA PHE A 64 -14.55 -7.07 -7.39
C PHE A 64 -15.46 -7.11 -6.17
N ASP A 65 -15.08 -6.35 -5.15
CA ASP A 65 -15.92 -6.08 -3.99
C ASP A 65 -17.17 -5.30 -4.38
N THR A 66 -18.18 -5.42 -3.54
CA THR A 66 -19.39 -4.58 -3.58
C THR A 66 -19.43 -3.64 -2.39
N SER A 67 -20.26 -2.60 -2.46
CA SER A 67 -20.47 -1.68 -1.33
C SER A 67 -21.34 -2.25 -0.21
N VAL A 68 -21.88 -3.45 -0.40
CA VAL A 68 -22.80 -4.08 0.59
C VAL A 68 -21.98 -4.74 1.70
N PRO A 69 -22.31 -4.45 2.99
CA PRO A 69 -21.63 -5.09 4.11
C PRO A 69 -21.74 -6.61 4.07
N THR A 70 -20.64 -7.30 4.33
CA THR A 70 -20.55 -8.76 4.30
C THR A 70 -20.93 -9.39 5.65
N ALA A 71 -20.96 -10.72 5.72
CA ALA A 71 -21.17 -11.45 6.97
C ALA A 71 -20.10 -11.13 8.03
N ARG A 72 -18.85 -10.81 7.61
CA ARG A 72 -17.77 -10.41 8.52
C ARG A 72 -18.06 -9.09 9.22
N HIS A 73 -18.62 -8.10 8.54
CA HIS A 73 -19.05 -6.83 9.15
C HIS A 73 -20.18 -7.02 10.19
N LYS A 74 -21.09 -7.98 9.96
CA LYS A 74 -22.13 -8.33 10.92
C LYS A 74 -21.56 -9.06 12.14
N LEU A 75 -20.57 -9.93 11.93
CA LEU A 75 -19.90 -10.67 12.99
C LEU A 75 -19.02 -9.77 13.86
N TYR A 76 -18.30 -8.84 13.24
CA TYR A 76 -17.37 -7.93 13.91
C TYR A 76 -17.48 -6.53 13.27
N PRO A 77 -18.24 -5.60 13.86
CA PRO A 77 -18.48 -4.27 13.28
C PRO A 77 -17.22 -3.43 13.07
N ALA A 78 -16.13 -3.73 13.78
CA ALA A 78 -14.85 -3.07 13.60
C ALA A 78 -14.02 -3.63 12.42
N TYR A 79 -14.50 -4.72 11.76
CA TYR A 79 -13.82 -5.29 10.60
C TYR A 79 -13.69 -4.26 9.48
N LYS A 80 -12.46 -4.04 9.01
CA LYS A 80 -12.11 -3.04 7.97
C LYS A 80 -12.50 -1.58 8.30
N ALA A 81 -12.89 -1.26 9.57
CA ALA A 81 -13.32 0.08 9.95
C ALA A 81 -12.20 1.13 9.90
N ASN A 82 -10.94 0.69 9.94
CA ASN A 82 -9.75 1.52 9.79
C ASN A 82 -9.30 1.72 8.33
N ARG A 83 -9.98 1.09 7.36
CA ARG A 83 -9.67 1.31 5.95
C ARG A 83 -10.16 2.69 5.53
N GLU A 84 -9.26 3.44 4.90
CA GLU A 84 -9.63 4.71 4.27
C GLU A 84 -10.61 4.48 3.11
N SER A 85 -11.41 5.49 2.83
CA SER A 85 -12.24 5.49 1.63
C SER A 85 -11.38 5.41 0.38
N MET A 86 -11.92 4.81 -0.69
CA MET A 86 -11.22 4.77 -1.97
C MET A 86 -10.83 6.18 -2.40
N PRO A 87 -9.55 6.43 -2.78
CA PRO A 87 -9.14 7.73 -3.32
C PRO A 87 -10.05 8.18 -4.44
N GLU A 88 -10.46 9.45 -4.43
CA GLU A 88 -11.38 10.02 -5.43
C GLU A 88 -10.87 9.79 -6.86
N GLU A 89 -9.58 10.04 -7.10
CA GLU A 89 -8.96 9.80 -8.41
C GLU A 89 -9.04 8.33 -8.87
N LEU A 90 -9.00 7.36 -7.96
CA LEU A 90 -9.20 5.96 -8.28
C LEU A 90 -10.68 5.65 -8.52
N SER A 91 -11.56 6.19 -7.69
CA SER A 91 -13.02 6.02 -7.83
C SER A 91 -13.53 6.48 -9.20
N LEU A 92 -13.03 7.61 -9.70
CA LEU A 92 -13.33 8.12 -11.04
C LEU A 92 -12.84 7.20 -12.17
N GLN A 93 -11.81 6.39 -11.94
CA GLN A 93 -11.23 5.48 -12.93
C GLN A 93 -11.86 4.08 -12.89
N MET A 94 -12.56 3.68 -11.82
CA MET A 94 -13.19 2.36 -11.73
C MET A 94 -14.16 2.07 -12.88
N PRO A 95 -15.05 2.99 -13.29
CA PRO A 95 -15.91 2.77 -14.47
C PRO A 95 -15.12 2.52 -15.76
N LEU A 96 -13.95 3.16 -15.91
CA LEU A 96 -13.08 2.97 -17.08
C LEU A 96 -12.40 1.58 -17.07
N ILE A 97 -12.04 1.07 -15.88
CA ILE A 97 -11.53 -0.29 -15.71
C ILE A 97 -12.63 -1.31 -16.10
N PHE A 98 -13.87 -1.09 -15.67
CA PHE A 98 -14.99 -1.97 -16.05
C PHE A 98 -15.23 -1.95 -17.57
N ARG A 99 -15.25 -0.76 -18.20
CA ARG A 99 -15.35 -0.63 -19.67
C ARG A 99 -14.20 -1.35 -20.40
N LEU A 100 -12.98 -1.31 -19.84
CA LEU A 100 -11.84 -2.04 -20.39
C LEU A 100 -12.08 -3.56 -20.36
N LEU A 101 -12.53 -4.08 -19.22
CA LEU A 101 -12.83 -5.51 -19.07
C LEU A 101 -13.98 -5.95 -19.99
N GLU A 102 -15.02 -5.15 -20.10
CA GLU A 102 -16.15 -5.37 -21.04
C GLU A 102 -15.68 -5.40 -22.49
N ALA A 103 -14.89 -4.39 -22.91
CA ALA A 103 -14.31 -4.35 -24.26
C ALA A 103 -13.34 -5.51 -24.54
N MET A 104 -12.71 -6.05 -23.50
CA MET A 104 -11.85 -7.24 -23.57
C MET A 104 -12.65 -8.56 -23.47
N ASN A 105 -13.99 -8.51 -23.37
CA ASN A 105 -14.88 -9.66 -23.16
C ASN A 105 -14.49 -10.52 -21.92
N ILE A 106 -14.03 -9.88 -20.84
CA ILE A 106 -13.65 -10.54 -19.59
C ILE A 106 -14.81 -10.43 -18.61
N PRO A 107 -15.35 -11.55 -18.10
CA PRO A 107 -16.42 -11.54 -17.11
C PRO A 107 -16.03 -10.79 -15.84
N ILE A 108 -16.90 -9.87 -15.39
CA ILE A 108 -16.78 -9.13 -14.15
C ILE A 108 -17.72 -9.78 -13.14
N LEU A 109 -17.15 -10.28 -12.03
CA LEU A 109 -17.89 -11.00 -11.00
C LEU A 109 -18.00 -10.15 -9.74
N ARG A 110 -19.23 -9.89 -9.32
CA ARG A 110 -19.57 -9.10 -8.13
C ARG A 110 -20.79 -9.71 -7.46
N TYR A 111 -20.64 -10.15 -6.23
CA TYR A 111 -21.73 -10.79 -5.48
C TYR A 111 -21.99 -10.02 -4.20
N GLU A 112 -23.20 -9.49 -4.05
CA GLU A 112 -23.58 -8.73 -2.87
C GLU A 112 -23.51 -9.57 -1.59
N GLY A 113 -22.93 -8.99 -0.54
CA GLY A 113 -22.73 -9.66 0.73
C GLY A 113 -21.51 -10.56 0.82
N TYR A 114 -20.71 -10.66 -0.25
CA TYR A 114 -19.44 -11.37 -0.33
C TYR A 114 -18.32 -10.45 -0.78
N GLU A 115 -17.10 -10.80 -0.41
CA GLU A 115 -15.90 -10.09 -0.84
C GLU A 115 -15.35 -10.71 -2.14
N ALA A 116 -14.48 -9.96 -2.83
CA ALA A 116 -13.79 -10.46 -4.01
C ALA A 116 -13.04 -11.77 -3.71
N ASP A 117 -12.39 -11.85 -2.54
CA ASP A 117 -11.65 -13.03 -2.08
C ASP A 117 -12.53 -14.27 -1.94
N ASP A 118 -13.78 -14.10 -1.46
CA ASP A 118 -14.75 -15.19 -1.34
C ASP A 118 -15.14 -15.72 -2.74
N THR A 119 -15.33 -14.81 -3.68
CA THR A 119 -15.62 -15.14 -5.09
C THR A 119 -14.44 -15.85 -5.74
N ILE A 120 -13.21 -15.36 -5.54
CA ILE A 120 -11.96 -15.99 -5.98
C ILE A 120 -11.83 -17.38 -5.39
N GLY A 121 -12.02 -17.52 -4.06
CA GLY A 121 -11.91 -18.79 -3.34
C GLY A 121 -12.94 -19.82 -3.79
N THR A 122 -14.15 -19.38 -4.11
CA THR A 122 -15.20 -20.27 -4.60
C THR A 122 -14.88 -20.76 -6.02
N LEU A 123 -14.45 -19.87 -6.92
CA LEU A 123 -14.03 -20.27 -8.28
C LEU A 123 -12.83 -21.20 -8.25
N ALA A 124 -11.82 -20.88 -7.40
CA ALA A 124 -10.64 -21.73 -7.24
C ALA A 124 -11.02 -23.14 -6.78
N ARG A 125 -11.94 -23.26 -5.81
CA ARG A 125 -12.45 -24.55 -5.34
C ARG A 125 -13.19 -25.35 -6.46
N ILE A 126 -14.02 -24.66 -7.25
CA ILE A 126 -14.76 -25.30 -8.34
C ILE A 126 -13.78 -25.80 -9.40
N ALA A 127 -12.78 -25.00 -9.76
CA ALA A 127 -11.77 -25.35 -10.74
C ALA A 127 -10.86 -26.49 -10.24
N ASP A 128 -10.45 -26.46 -8.97
CA ASP A 128 -9.63 -27.50 -8.30
C ASP A 128 -10.33 -28.86 -8.28
N GLY A 129 -11.67 -28.87 -8.13
CA GLY A 129 -12.51 -30.05 -8.25
C GLY A 129 -12.81 -30.51 -9.69
N THR A 130 -12.28 -29.81 -10.72
CA THR A 130 -12.54 -30.08 -12.12
C THR A 130 -11.26 -30.52 -12.83
N GLU A 131 -11.27 -31.71 -13.41
CA GLU A 131 -10.10 -32.30 -14.05
C GLU A 131 -9.52 -31.41 -15.19
N GLY A 132 -8.20 -31.29 -15.21
CA GLY A 132 -7.45 -30.59 -16.24
C GLY A 132 -7.33 -29.07 -16.05
N PHE A 133 -7.83 -28.51 -14.94
CA PHE A 133 -7.63 -27.08 -14.64
C PHE A 133 -6.37 -26.84 -13.83
N GLN A 134 -5.69 -25.73 -14.17
CA GLN A 134 -4.71 -25.02 -13.32
C GLN A 134 -5.24 -23.61 -13.09
N THR A 135 -5.34 -23.20 -11.83
CA THR A 135 -5.90 -21.91 -11.43
C THR A 135 -4.80 -20.98 -10.92
N TYR A 136 -4.79 -19.76 -11.42
CA TYR A 136 -3.88 -18.70 -11.01
C TYR A 136 -4.69 -17.53 -10.46
N MET A 137 -4.61 -17.32 -9.15
CA MET A 137 -5.19 -16.16 -8.46
C MET A 137 -4.24 -14.99 -8.60
N VAL A 138 -4.65 -13.95 -9.31
CA VAL A 138 -3.80 -12.78 -9.60
C VAL A 138 -4.04 -11.72 -8.55
N SER A 139 -3.22 -11.69 -7.51
CA SER A 139 -3.29 -10.72 -6.42
C SER A 139 -1.94 -10.57 -5.71
N GLN A 140 -1.75 -9.48 -4.98
CA GLN A 140 -0.66 -9.33 -4.00
C GLN A 140 -1.07 -9.74 -2.59
N ASP A 141 -2.35 -10.06 -2.38
CA ASP A 141 -2.86 -10.40 -1.07
C ASP A 141 -2.30 -11.75 -0.59
N LYS A 142 -1.70 -11.71 0.61
CA LYS A 142 -1.13 -12.89 1.27
C LYS A 142 -2.20 -13.86 1.74
N ASP A 143 -3.41 -13.37 1.99
CA ASP A 143 -4.51 -14.13 2.59
C ASP A 143 -5.06 -15.19 1.62
N LEU A 144 -4.94 -14.93 0.29
CA LEU A 144 -5.21 -15.93 -0.74
C LEU A 144 -4.27 -17.14 -0.69
N GLY A 145 -3.17 -17.06 0.06
CA GLY A 145 -2.29 -18.21 0.33
C GLY A 145 -3.00 -19.41 0.91
N GLN A 146 -4.09 -19.20 1.67
CA GLN A 146 -4.93 -20.28 2.23
C GLN A 146 -5.64 -21.13 1.16
N LEU A 147 -5.70 -20.65 -0.09
CA LEU A 147 -6.39 -21.29 -1.21
C LEU A 147 -5.45 -22.10 -2.10
N ILE A 148 -4.14 -22.02 -1.87
CA ILE A 148 -3.12 -22.71 -2.69
C ILE A 148 -3.25 -24.22 -2.53
N SER A 149 -3.24 -24.92 -3.66
CA SER A 149 -3.29 -26.39 -3.74
C SER A 149 -2.25 -26.94 -4.73
N SER A 150 -2.37 -28.19 -5.11
CA SER A 150 -1.55 -28.78 -6.18
C SER A 150 -1.88 -28.22 -7.58
N THR A 151 -3.05 -27.62 -7.76
CA THR A 151 -3.55 -27.08 -9.04
C THR A 151 -3.95 -25.61 -8.95
N CYS A 152 -3.89 -25.02 -7.77
CA CYS A 152 -4.21 -23.61 -7.52
C CYS A 152 -2.99 -22.85 -7.01
N PHE A 153 -2.63 -21.76 -7.66
CA PHE A 153 -1.41 -20.97 -7.45
C PHE A 153 -1.76 -19.51 -7.19
N LEU A 154 -0.94 -18.82 -6.41
CA LEU A 154 -1.00 -17.37 -6.29
C LEU A 154 0.01 -16.73 -7.26
N TRP A 155 -0.49 -15.95 -8.22
CA TRP A 155 0.29 -15.21 -9.19
C TRP A 155 0.42 -13.75 -8.74
N LYS A 156 1.61 -13.36 -8.31
CA LYS A 156 1.89 -12.01 -7.80
C LYS A 156 2.52 -11.15 -8.89
N PRO A 157 1.87 -10.04 -9.31
CA PRO A 157 2.50 -9.09 -10.22
C PRO A 157 3.77 -8.49 -9.59
N GLY A 158 4.88 -8.50 -10.33
CA GLY A 158 6.16 -7.95 -9.89
C GLY A 158 6.20 -6.42 -9.93
N LYS A 159 7.29 -5.84 -9.43
CA LYS A 159 7.46 -4.38 -9.32
C LYS A 159 7.73 -3.69 -10.65
N ARG A 160 8.29 -4.39 -11.65
CA ARG A 160 8.68 -3.83 -12.96
C ARG A 160 8.08 -4.65 -14.10
N GLY A 161 7.40 -3.95 -15.02
CA GLY A 161 6.94 -4.50 -16.29
C GLY A 161 6.18 -5.82 -16.19
N ASN A 162 6.70 -6.85 -16.86
CA ASN A 162 6.10 -8.18 -16.91
C ASN A 162 6.64 -9.14 -15.84
N ASP A 163 7.41 -8.67 -14.88
CA ASP A 163 7.89 -9.50 -13.79
C ASP A 163 6.70 -10.00 -12.95
N HIS A 164 6.76 -11.24 -12.58
CA HIS A 164 5.78 -11.84 -11.68
C HIS A 164 6.41 -12.97 -10.87
N GLU A 165 5.75 -13.32 -9.79
CA GLU A 165 6.13 -14.43 -8.94
C GLU A 165 4.94 -15.38 -8.82
N VAL A 166 5.15 -16.66 -9.12
CA VAL A 166 4.16 -17.70 -8.85
C VAL A 166 4.50 -18.40 -7.55
N ILE A 167 3.55 -18.40 -6.62
CA ILE A 167 3.67 -19.08 -5.34
C ILE A 167 2.82 -20.36 -5.42
N ASP A 168 3.50 -21.47 -5.41
CA ASP A 168 2.93 -22.82 -5.28
C ASP A 168 2.92 -23.27 -3.81
N LEU A 169 2.44 -24.48 -3.57
CA LEU A 169 2.36 -25.04 -2.23
C LEU A 169 3.74 -25.23 -1.58
N ALA A 170 4.78 -25.55 -2.33
CA ALA A 170 6.12 -25.75 -1.80
C ALA A 170 6.70 -24.42 -1.31
N LYS A 171 6.61 -23.39 -2.13
CA LYS A 171 7.07 -22.03 -1.81
C LYS A 171 6.27 -21.41 -0.67
N LEU A 172 4.94 -21.61 -0.65
CA LEU A 172 4.10 -21.17 0.47
C LEU A 172 4.55 -21.79 1.80
N LYS A 173 4.80 -23.10 1.80
CA LYS A 173 5.27 -23.83 2.99
C LYS A 173 6.60 -23.29 3.50
N GLU A 174 7.52 -23.03 2.59
CA GLU A 174 8.83 -22.44 2.91
C GLU A 174 8.68 -21.03 3.51
N GLN A 175 7.94 -20.16 2.84
CA GLN A 175 7.76 -18.76 3.27
C GLN A 175 7.05 -18.63 4.62
N TRP A 176 6.07 -19.49 4.89
CA TRP A 176 5.24 -19.42 6.09
C TRP A 176 5.67 -20.37 7.20
N GLY A 177 6.56 -21.34 6.93
CA GLY A 177 6.95 -22.35 7.90
C GLY A 177 5.80 -23.30 8.28
N ILE A 178 4.97 -23.68 7.30
CA ILE A 178 3.74 -24.46 7.48
C ILE A 178 3.79 -25.78 6.69
N GLU A 179 2.92 -26.71 7.05
CA GLU A 179 2.80 -28.01 6.37
C GLU A 179 1.62 -28.05 5.38
N ARG A 180 0.62 -27.20 5.56
CA ARG A 180 -0.60 -27.13 4.74
C ARG A 180 -1.02 -25.69 4.52
N ALA A 181 -1.62 -25.39 3.37
CA ALA A 181 -2.07 -24.04 3.00
C ALA A 181 -3.13 -23.46 3.95
N ASP A 182 -4.01 -24.32 4.50
CA ASP A 182 -5.04 -23.90 5.46
C ASP A 182 -4.46 -23.34 6.77
N GLN A 183 -3.20 -23.63 7.11
CA GLN A 183 -2.52 -23.07 8.28
C GLN A 183 -2.20 -21.57 8.13
N VAL A 184 -2.28 -21.01 6.93
CA VAL A 184 -2.19 -19.54 6.72
C VAL A 184 -3.26 -18.84 7.55
N VAL A 185 -4.50 -19.34 7.54
CA VAL A 185 -5.60 -18.78 8.33
C VAL A 185 -5.32 -18.88 9.83
N ASP A 186 -4.73 -19.98 10.29
CA ASP A 186 -4.37 -20.15 11.69
C ASP A 186 -3.32 -19.15 12.15
N ILE A 187 -2.32 -18.88 11.30
CA ILE A 187 -1.30 -17.87 11.60
C ILE A 187 -1.93 -16.47 11.64
N LEU A 188 -2.76 -16.11 10.64
CA LEU A 188 -3.49 -14.84 10.61
C LEU A 188 -4.40 -14.68 11.84
N ALA A 189 -5.06 -15.74 12.28
CA ALA A 189 -5.91 -15.74 13.45
C ALA A 189 -5.15 -15.39 14.74
N LEU A 190 -3.88 -15.83 14.85
CA LEU A 190 -3.06 -15.55 16.02
C LEU A 190 -2.38 -14.18 15.96
N MET A 191 -1.83 -13.80 14.81
CA MET A 191 -1.10 -12.53 14.69
C MET A 191 -2.02 -11.34 14.45
N GLY A 192 -3.25 -11.58 13.98
CA GLY A 192 -4.14 -10.53 13.50
C GLY A 192 -3.75 -9.98 12.13
N ASP A 193 -4.58 -9.06 11.64
CA ASP A 193 -4.27 -8.27 10.44
C ASP A 193 -4.72 -6.82 10.64
N SER A 194 -3.76 -5.90 10.68
CA SER A 194 -4.03 -4.47 10.86
C SER A 194 -4.75 -3.87 9.67
N SER A 195 -4.55 -4.39 8.44
CA SER A 195 -5.19 -3.89 7.22
C SER A 195 -6.70 -4.12 7.26
N ASP A 196 -7.11 -5.28 7.82
CA ASP A 196 -8.51 -5.69 7.94
C ASP A 196 -9.07 -5.49 9.33
N ASN A 197 -8.28 -4.90 10.22
CA ASN A 197 -8.63 -4.72 11.62
C ASN A 197 -9.03 -6.04 12.32
N ILE A 198 -8.31 -7.11 11.98
CA ILE A 198 -8.46 -8.42 12.64
C ILE A 198 -7.58 -8.41 13.88
N PRO A 199 -8.16 -8.62 15.09
CA PRO A 199 -7.44 -8.32 16.33
C PRO A 199 -6.28 -9.26 16.66
N GLY A 200 -6.38 -10.55 16.33
CA GLY A 200 -5.38 -11.54 16.73
C GLY A 200 -5.27 -11.73 18.25
N LEU A 201 -4.14 -12.29 18.70
CA LEU A 201 -3.79 -12.39 20.11
C LEU A 201 -2.84 -11.26 20.53
N PRO A 202 -3.07 -10.60 21.68
CA PRO A 202 -2.22 -9.50 22.14
C PRO A 202 -0.74 -9.89 22.26
N GLY A 203 0.14 -9.15 21.57
CA GLY A 203 1.60 -9.41 21.62
C GLY A 203 2.06 -10.66 20.89
N VAL A 204 1.22 -11.26 20.04
CA VAL A 204 1.56 -12.37 19.16
C VAL A 204 1.75 -11.83 17.75
N GLY A 205 3.00 -11.61 17.36
CA GLY A 205 3.36 -11.27 15.97
C GLY A 205 3.62 -12.52 15.13
N GLU A 206 3.96 -12.29 13.85
CA GLU A 206 4.14 -13.35 12.84
C GLU A 206 5.08 -14.48 13.29
N LYS A 207 6.27 -14.15 13.81
CA LYS A 207 7.25 -15.15 14.27
C LYS A 207 6.67 -16.07 15.37
N THR A 208 5.92 -15.49 16.31
CA THR A 208 5.31 -16.28 17.40
C THR A 208 4.12 -17.09 16.90
N ALA A 209 3.30 -16.54 16.01
CA ALA A 209 2.19 -17.26 15.41
C ALA A 209 2.67 -18.48 14.60
N LYS A 210 3.69 -18.30 13.75
CA LYS A 210 4.32 -19.39 12.97
C LYS A 210 4.87 -20.49 13.87
N LEU A 211 5.52 -20.12 14.97
CA LEU A 211 6.05 -21.11 15.95
C LEU A 211 4.92 -21.89 16.61
N LEU A 212 3.85 -21.21 17.05
CA LEU A 212 2.72 -21.87 17.70
C LEU A 212 1.98 -22.80 16.73
N ILE A 213 1.73 -22.37 15.50
CA ILE A 213 1.07 -23.21 14.50
C ILE A 213 1.97 -24.34 14.03
N GLY A 214 3.27 -24.14 13.94
CA GLY A 214 4.24 -25.22 13.67
C GLY A 214 4.22 -26.30 14.76
N GLU A 215 4.05 -25.93 16.05
CA GLU A 215 4.00 -26.87 17.18
C GLU A 215 2.62 -27.53 17.33
N PHE A 216 1.54 -26.77 17.20
CA PHE A 216 0.19 -27.25 17.51
C PHE A 216 -0.64 -27.58 16.25
N GLY A 217 -0.24 -27.15 15.07
CA GLY A 217 -0.88 -27.45 13.80
C GLY A 217 -2.13 -26.63 13.48
N SER A 218 -2.90 -26.18 14.47
CA SER A 218 -4.07 -25.31 14.29
C SER A 218 -4.40 -24.53 15.57
N VAL A 219 -5.21 -23.48 15.45
CA VAL A 219 -5.73 -22.69 16.58
C VAL A 219 -6.54 -23.56 17.53
N GLU A 220 -7.40 -24.45 17.02
CA GLU A 220 -8.23 -25.31 17.84
C GLU A 220 -7.39 -26.27 18.71
N ASN A 221 -6.34 -26.85 18.11
CA ASN A 221 -5.45 -27.72 18.84
C ASN A 221 -4.60 -26.95 19.85
N LEU A 222 -4.16 -25.74 19.54
CA LEU A 222 -3.49 -24.83 20.46
C LEU A 222 -4.38 -24.55 21.68
N LEU A 223 -5.63 -24.13 21.46
CA LEU A 223 -6.59 -23.81 22.53
C LEU A 223 -6.94 -25.03 23.39
N SER A 224 -6.92 -26.21 22.82
CA SER A 224 -7.19 -27.46 23.55
C SER A 224 -6.00 -28.01 24.34
N ASN A 225 -4.79 -27.47 24.13
CA ASN A 225 -3.54 -27.93 24.74
C ASN A 225 -2.74 -26.80 25.39
N THR A 226 -3.41 -25.83 26.01
CA THR A 226 -2.76 -24.68 26.66
C THR A 226 -1.85 -25.08 27.83
N ASP A 227 -2.08 -26.25 28.41
CA ASP A 227 -1.24 -26.85 29.46
C ASP A 227 0.21 -27.10 29.00
N LYS A 228 0.45 -27.31 27.72
CA LYS A 228 1.79 -27.45 27.13
C LYS A 228 2.53 -26.11 27.03
N LEU A 229 1.82 -25.00 27.07
CA LEU A 229 2.42 -23.66 27.07
C LEU A 229 2.90 -23.27 28.47
N LYS A 230 3.91 -22.39 28.52
CA LYS A 230 4.50 -21.90 29.78
C LYS A 230 4.45 -20.38 29.88
N GLY A 231 4.36 -19.90 31.11
CA GLY A 231 4.49 -18.48 31.42
C GLY A 231 3.47 -17.60 30.71
N LYS A 232 3.91 -16.43 30.24
CA LYS A 232 3.05 -15.40 29.65
C LYS A 232 2.31 -15.88 28.39
N ARG A 233 2.91 -16.78 27.60
CA ARG A 233 2.24 -17.32 26.40
C ARG A 233 0.99 -18.14 26.74
N ARG A 234 1.07 -18.98 27.79
CA ARG A 234 -0.08 -19.71 28.28
C ARG A 234 -1.21 -18.78 28.69
N GLN A 235 -0.88 -17.79 29.53
CA GLN A 235 -1.84 -16.80 30.00
C GLN A 235 -2.53 -16.07 28.84
N ILE A 236 -1.78 -15.57 27.85
CA ILE A 236 -2.32 -14.86 26.69
C ILE A 236 -3.31 -15.73 25.93
N VAL A 237 -2.96 -17.01 25.65
CA VAL A 237 -3.80 -17.91 24.88
C VAL A 237 -5.07 -18.29 25.66
N GLU A 238 -4.96 -18.56 26.96
CA GLU A 238 -6.10 -18.91 27.83
C GLU A 238 -7.06 -17.74 27.98
N GLU A 239 -6.56 -16.51 28.19
CA GLU A 239 -7.39 -15.30 28.36
C GLU A 239 -8.04 -14.83 27.06
N ASN A 240 -7.42 -15.07 25.91
CA ASN A 240 -7.86 -14.51 24.62
C ASN A 240 -8.28 -15.56 23.58
N GLY A 241 -8.57 -16.80 24.00
CA GLY A 241 -8.93 -17.89 23.07
C GLY A 241 -10.14 -17.58 22.20
N ALA A 242 -11.16 -16.89 22.76
CA ALA A 242 -12.32 -16.43 21.99
C ALA A 242 -11.94 -15.44 20.87
N MET A 243 -10.94 -14.57 21.13
CA MET A 243 -10.45 -13.63 20.15
C MET A 243 -9.71 -14.33 19.00
N ALA A 244 -8.90 -15.35 19.29
CA ALA A 244 -8.25 -16.16 18.27
C ALA A 244 -9.28 -16.87 17.38
N THR A 245 -10.35 -17.41 17.97
CA THR A 245 -11.45 -18.04 17.23
C THR A 245 -12.19 -17.04 16.33
N LEU A 246 -12.51 -15.85 16.85
CA LEU A 246 -13.12 -14.77 16.07
C LEU A 246 -12.20 -14.34 14.91
N SER A 247 -10.93 -14.12 15.20
CA SER A 247 -9.94 -13.73 14.18
C SER A 247 -9.81 -14.78 13.09
N LYS A 248 -9.85 -16.08 13.45
CA LYS A 248 -9.87 -17.17 12.46
C LYS A 248 -11.10 -17.10 11.56
N GLN A 249 -12.30 -16.85 12.13
CA GLN A 249 -13.52 -16.71 11.35
C GLN A 249 -13.45 -15.51 10.38
N LEU A 250 -12.89 -14.39 10.83
CA LEU A 250 -12.72 -13.18 10.00
C LEU A 250 -11.72 -13.39 8.86
N ALA A 251 -10.59 -14.05 9.13
CA ALA A 251 -9.53 -14.34 8.14
C ALA A 251 -9.88 -15.47 7.17
N THR A 252 -10.87 -16.30 7.49
CA THR A 252 -11.26 -17.42 6.62
C THR A 252 -12.03 -16.92 5.40
N ILE A 253 -11.55 -17.26 4.21
CA ILE A 253 -12.23 -17.00 2.94
C ILE A 253 -13.40 -17.97 2.77
N ASP A 254 -14.60 -17.45 2.52
CA ASP A 254 -15.78 -18.27 2.21
C ASP A 254 -15.66 -18.83 0.79
N ARG A 255 -15.68 -20.12 0.67
CA ARG A 255 -15.54 -20.84 -0.60
C ARG A 255 -16.88 -21.34 -1.16
N ASN A 256 -18.00 -20.79 -0.68
CA ASN A 256 -19.36 -21.24 -0.99
C ASN A 256 -20.28 -20.12 -1.46
N VAL A 257 -19.71 -19.10 -2.12
CA VAL A 257 -20.50 -18.01 -2.76
C VAL A 257 -21.46 -18.66 -3.77
N PRO A 258 -22.74 -18.28 -3.79
CA PRO A 258 -23.73 -18.79 -4.76
C PRO A 258 -23.49 -18.21 -6.15
N LEU A 259 -22.41 -18.67 -6.79
CA LEU A 259 -22.04 -18.20 -8.13
C LEU A 259 -23.11 -18.54 -9.15
N THR A 260 -23.46 -17.56 -9.98
CA THR A 260 -24.36 -17.74 -11.11
C THR A 260 -23.61 -18.11 -12.41
N VAL A 261 -22.26 -17.96 -12.39
CA VAL A 261 -21.38 -18.25 -13.51
C VAL A 261 -20.78 -19.66 -13.41
N THR A 262 -20.59 -20.32 -14.56
CA THR A 262 -19.96 -21.63 -14.69
C THR A 262 -18.59 -21.52 -15.36
N LEU A 263 -17.70 -22.52 -15.16
CA LEU A 263 -16.37 -22.51 -15.79
C LEU A 263 -16.39 -22.36 -17.32
N PRO A 264 -17.30 -22.98 -18.07
CA PRO A 264 -17.41 -22.77 -19.53
C PRO A 264 -17.69 -21.32 -19.94
N GLU A 265 -18.37 -20.54 -19.10
CA GLU A 265 -18.67 -19.13 -19.38
C GLU A 265 -17.46 -18.22 -19.17
N LEU A 266 -16.40 -18.72 -18.48
CA LEU A 266 -15.15 -18.03 -18.27
C LEU A 266 -14.12 -18.25 -19.37
N VAL A 267 -14.46 -19.00 -20.43
CA VAL A 267 -13.56 -19.19 -21.59
C VAL A 267 -13.16 -17.82 -22.13
N LYS A 268 -11.85 -17.61 -22.26
CA LYS A 268 -11.31 -16.37 -22.83
C LYS A 268 -11.88 -16.15 -24.23
N ARG A 269 -12.45 -14.98 -24.45
CA ARG A 269 -12.99 -14.54 -25.74
C ARG A 269 -12.07 -13.49 -26.38
N GLU A 270 -12.18 -13.30 -27.68
CA GLU A 270 -11.49 -12.21 -28.35
C GLU A 270 -12.11 -10.86 -27.93
N PRO A 271 -11.30 -9.80 -27.78
CA PRO A 271 -11.80 -8.45 -27.48
C PRO A 271 -12.77 -7.94 -28.54
N SER A 272 -13.67 -7.04 -28.17
CA SER A 272 -14.47 -6.23 -29.11
C SER A 272 -13.57 -5.13 -29.70
N PRO A 273 -13.11 -5.27 -30.99
CA PRO A 273 -12.07 -4.38 -31.51
C PRO A 273 -12.49 -2.91 -31.54
N GLU A 274 -13.77 -2.65 -31.89
CA GLU A 274 -14.32 -1.29 -32.01
C GLU A 274 -14.41 -0.61 -30.65
N GLU A 275 -14.96 -1.29 -29.63
CA GLU A 275 -15.13 -0.76 -28.29
C GLU A 275 -13.78 -0.54 -27.61
N LEU A 276 -12.86 -1.51 -27.75
CA LEU A 276 -11.51 -1.40 -27.18
C LEU A 276 -10.73 -0.26 -27.84
N LEU A 277 -10.78 -0.13 -29.17
CA LEU A 277 -10.11 0.97 -29.87
C LEU A 277 -10.68 2.33 -29.46
N ALA A 278 -12.01 2.46 -29.36
CA ALA A 278 -12.67 3.69 -28.94
C ALA A 278 -12.25 4.09 -27.51
N LEU A 279 -12.21 3.13 -26.58
CA LEU A 279 -11.77 3.36 -25.21
C LEU A 279 -10.29 3.78 -25.16
N LEU A 280 -9.40 3.09 -25.86
CA LEU A 280 -7.97 3.43 -25.90
C LEU A 280 -7.71 4.80 -26.55
N GLN A 281 -8.54 5.22 -27.52
CA GLN A 281 -8.49 6.56 -28.11
C GLN A 281 -8.95 7.63 -27.10
N GLU A 282 -10.06 7.40 -26.41
CA GLU A 282 -10.58 8.29 -25.34
C GLU A 282 -9.53 8.51 -24.24
N LEU A 283 -8.83 7.44 -23.84
CA LEU A 283 -7.79 7.46 -22.81
C LEU A 283 -6.42 7.92 -23.35
N GLU A 284 -6.26 8.10 -24.66
CA GLU A 284 -5.02 8.46 -25.36
C GLU A 284 -3.87 7.46 -25.15
N PHE A 285 -4.19 6.17 -25.00
CA PHE A 285 -3.20 5.09 -24.82
C PHE A 285 -2.56 4.66 -26.14
N ARG A 286 -1.81 5.56 -26.77
CA ARG A 286 -1.25 5.40 -28.13
C ARG A 286 -0.35 4.16 -28.28
N SER A 287 0.47 3.87 -27.25
CA SER A 287 1.37 2.69 -27.25
C SER A 287 0.58 1.38 -27.26
N MET A 288 -0.51 1.29 -26.48
CA MET A 288 -1.39 0.12 -26.46
C MET A 288 -2.17 -0.03 -27.76
N GLN A 289 -2.66 1.07 -28.34
CA GLN A 289 -3.31 1.05 -29.65
C GLN A 289 -2.35 0.51 -30.72
N ALA A 290 -1.11 1.00 -30.76
CA ALA A 290 -0.11 0.53 -31.72
C ALA A 290 0.26 -0.95 -31.51
N LYS A 291 0.29 -1.43 -30.28
CA LYS A 291 0.58 -2.82 -29.92
C LYS A 291 -0.55 -3.77 -30.34
N LEU A 292 -1.80 -3.39 -30.10
CA LEU A 292 -2.96 -4.25 -30.32
C LEU A 292 -3.50 -4.19 -31.77
N PHE A 293 -3.46 -3.03 -32.40
CA PHE A 293 -4.07 -2.80 -33.72
C PHE A 293 -3.07 -2.50 -34.83
N GLY A 294 -1.76 -2.47 -34.53
CA GLY A 294 -0.70 -2.13 -35.50
C GLY A 294 -0.65 -0.62 -35.81
N LYS A 295 0.34 -0.20 -36.62
CA LYS A 295 0.59 1.23 -36.96
C LYS A 295 -0.49 1.88 -37.86
N LYS A 296 -1.62 1.24 -38.13
CA LYS A 296 -2.76 1.83 -38.84
C LYS A 296 -3.78 2.48 -37.89
N ALA A 297 -3.30 3.26 -36.89
CA ALA A 297 -4.19 4.21 -36.25
C ALA A 297 -4.41 5.39 -37.22
N PRO A 298 -5.67 5.86 -37.44
CA PRO A 298 -5.89 7.03 -38.29
C PRO A 298 -5.15 8.22 -37.72
N GLU A 299 -4.34 8.87 -38.57
CA GLU A 299 -3.70 10.15 -38.22
C GLU A 299 -4.81 11.14 -37.81
N ALA A 300 -4.76 11.57 -36.56
CA ALA A 300 -5.58 12.67 -36.10
C ALA A 300 -5.31 13.87 -37.02
N ARG A 301 -6.37 14.34 -37.68
CA ARG A 301 -6.32 15.55 -38.54
C ARG A 301 -5.62 16.66 -37.73
N LYS A 302 -4.44 17.04 -38.19
CA LYS A 302 -3.79 18.28 -37.78
C LYS A 302 -4.68 19.41 -38.30
N SER A 303 -5.41 20.06 -37.40
CA SER A 303 -5.93 21.39 -37.67
C SER A 303 -4.75 22.31 -37.83
N PRO A 304 -4.64 23.09 -38.92
CA PRO A 304 -3.59 24.07 -39.05
C PRO A 304 -3.94 25.28 -38.14
N LEU A 305 -3.21 25.41 -37.05
CA LEU A 305 -3.11 26.71 -36.37
C LEU A 305 -2.08 27.53 -37.14
N PRO A 306 -2.35 28.82 -37.38
CA PRO A 306 -1.43 29.70 -38.12
C PRO A 306 -0.16 29.88 -37.28
N ALA A 307 0.96 29.72 -37.96
CA ALA A 307 2.28 30.11 -37.44
C ALA A 307 2.35 31.62 -37.43
N ASP A 308 2.38 32.23 -36.25
CA ASP A 308 2.89 33.57 -36.09
C ASP A 308 3.89 33.56 -34.92
N ASP A 309 5.06 33.99 -35.29
CA ASP A 309 6.27 34.33 -34.56
C ASP A 309 6.11 34.71 -33.09
N LEU A 310 6.69 33.91 -32.22
CA LEU A 310 6.98 34.33 -30.83
C LEU A 310 8.12 33.53 -30.20
N PHE A 311 9.29 33.44 -30.86
CA PHE A 311 10.56 33.11 -30.20
C PHE A 311 11.73 33.80 -30.92
N ALA A 312 11.93 35.09 -30.58
CA ALA A 312 13.21 35.70 -30.76
C ALA A 312 14.16 35.30 -29.62
N PRO A 313 15.43 34.94 -29.89
CA PRO A 313 16.35 34.54 -28.83
C PRO A 313 16.79 35.76 -28.01
N ALA A 314 16.70 35.66 -26.68
CA ALA A 314 17.27 36.62 -25.75
C ALA A 314 18.82 36.52 -25.74
N PRO A 315 19.54 37.59 -25.50
CA PRO A 315 21.00 37.63 -25.57
C PRO A 315 21.63 36.81 -24.44
N GLN A 316 22.68 36.07 -24.80
CA GLN A 316 23.50 35.29 -23.89
C GLN A 316 24.23 36.18 -22.90
N THR A 317 23.96 36.06 -21.60
CA THR A 317 24.83 36.54 -20.54
C THR A 317 25.79 35.44 -20.14
N GLU A 318 27.06 35.77 -20.10
CA GLU A 318 28.20 34.91 -19.77
C GLU A 318 28.03 34.27 -18.38
N GLN A 319 28.21 32.95 -18.32
CA GLN A 319 28.29 32.20 -17.09
C GLN A 319 29.68 32.36 -16.43
N PRO A 320 29.75 32.52 -15.10
CA PRO A 320 31.04 32.41 -14.39
C PRO A 320 31.53 30.96 -14.35
N PRO A 321 32.86 30.74 -14.27
CA PRO A 321 33.45 29.42 -14.44
C PRO A 321 33.13 28.46 -13.30
N LEU A 322 32.77 27.23 -13.67
CA LEU A 322 32.56 26.10 -12.78
C LEU A 322 33.87 25.75 -12.04
N VAL A 323 33.81 25.76 -10.73
CA VAL A 323 34.87 25.20 -9.87
C VAL A 323 34.70 23.67 -9.84
N GLU A 324 35.66 22.95 -10.33
CA GLU A 324 35.72 21.49 -10.27
C GLU A 324 35.88 21.02 -8.81
N PRO A 325 35.11 20.03 -8.34
CA PRO A 325 35.38 19.39 -7.06
C PRO A 325 36.57 18.42 -7.19
N SER A 326 37.54 18.61 -6.34
CA SER A 326 38.74 17.78 -6.18
C SER A 326 38.38 16.30 -5.89
N ALA A 327 39.09 15.40 -6.55
CA ALA A 327 38.94 13.96 -6.49
C ALA A 327 39.14 13.37 -5.08
N PRO A 328 38.40 12.28 -4.74
CA PRO A 328 38.66 11.56 -3.51
C PRO A 328 39.86 10.62 -3.65
N VAL A 329 40.64 10.58 -2.61
CA VAL A 329 41.86 9.76 -2.41
C VAL A 329 41.51 8.27 -2.50
N SER A 330 42.18 7.57 -3.38
CA SER A 330 42.13 6.12 -3.57
C SER A 330 42.78 5.38 -2.40
N GLY A 331 41.97 4.58 -1.69
CA GLY A 331 42.43 3.53 -0.79
C GLY A 331 42.06 2.17 -1.36
N ALA A 332 43.01 1.48 -1.97
CA ALA A 332 42.85 0.13 -2.48
C ALA A 332 42.58 -0.86 -1.33
N ARG A 333 41.54 -1.68 -1.44
CA ARG A 333 41.49 -3.00 -0.79
C ARG A 333 40.86 -4.05 -1.72
N GLN A 334 41.55 -5.15 -1.72
CA GLN A 334 41.57 -6.32 -2.56
C GLN A 334 40.23 -7.03 -2.72
N SER A 335 40.05 -7.56 -3.92
CA SER A 335 39.08 -8.54 -4.35
C SER A 335 39.07 -9.79 -3.45
N GLY A 336 37.96 -10.04 -2.79
CA GLY A 336 37.56 -11.33 -2.24
C GLY A 336 36.19 -11.69 -2.80
N SER A 337 36.12 -12.78 -3.56
CA SER A 337 34.88 -13.40 -4.03
C SER A 337 34.11 -13.91 -2.81
N GLY A 338 33.11 -13.18 -2.39
CA GLY A 338 32.16 -13.56 -1.36
C GLY A 338 30.76 -13.41 -1.92
N GLN A 339 30.05 -14.51 -1.94
CA GLN A 339 28.63 -14.64 -2.16
C GLN A 339 27.91 -13.58 -1.30
N MET A 340 27.18 -12.64 -1.93
CA MET A 340 26.35 -11.69 -1.22
C MET A 340 25.23 -12.46 -0.55
N ASP A 341 25.31 -12.56 0.78
CA ASP A 341 24.21 -12.99 1.63
C ASP A 341 23.10 -11.92 1.55
N LEU A 342 22.00 -12.25 0.85
CA LEU A 342 20.85 -11.35 0.62
C LEU A 342 19.92 -11.23 1.84
N PHE A 343 20.34 -11.71 3.01
CA PHE A 343 19.58 -11.73 4.26
C PHE A 343 20.41 -11.23 5.46
N GLU A 344 21.11 -10.12 5.31
CA GLU A 344 21.44 -9.35 6.51
C GLU A 344 20.14 -8.72 7.03
N GLU A 345 19.58 -9.28 8.11
CA GLU A 345 18.57 -8.61 8.92
C GLU A 345 19.16 -7.26 9.35
N ARG A 346 18.75 -6.17 8.73
CA ARG A 346 19.03 -4.83 9.24
C ARG A 346 18.35 -4.74 10.61
N HIS A 347 19.11 -4.84 11.67
CA HIS A 347 18.65 -4.47 12.99
C HIS A 347 18.44 -2.95 13.01
N LEU A 348 17.19 -2.56 12.74
CA LEU A 348 16.79 -1.16 12.89
C LEU A 348 16.83 -0.84 14.39
N LYS A 349 17.41 0.29 14.74
CA LYS A 349 17.37 0.82 16.09
C LYS A 349 15.97 1.29 16.43
N THR A 350 15.57 1.10 17.66
CA THR A 350 14.28 1.52 18.20
C THR A 350 14.47 2.63 19.23
N VAL A 351 13.40 3.25 19.68
CA VAL A 351 13.45 4.27 20.72
C VAL A 351 14.13 3.76 22.02
N ASP A 352 14.03 2.45 22.28
CA ASP A 352 14.62 1.82 23.46
C ASP A 352 16.16 1.70 23.38
N ASP A 353 16.73 1.83 22.18
CA ASP A 353 18.19 1.79 21.96
C ASP A 353 18.88 3.11 22.27
N PHE A 354 18.11 4.18 22.53
CA PHE A 354 18.62 5.52 22.81
C PHE A 354 18.11 6.02 24.15
N ARG A 355 19.00 6.67 24.91
CA ARG A 355 18.56 7.45 26.05
C ARG A 355 17.78 8.66 25.54
N HIS A 356 16.53 8.78 25.95
CA HIS A 356 15.64 9.86 25.53
C HIS A 356 14.91 10.48 26.72
N GLU A 357 14.44 11.71 26.54
CA GLU A 357 13.68 12.46 27.54
C GLU A 357 12.44 13.04 26.85
N TYR A 358 11.25 12.57 27.23
CA TYR A 358 9.97 13.07 26.74
C TYR A 358 9.23 13.74 27.89
N ILE A 359 8.88 15.02 27.72
CA ILE A 359 8.34 15.88 28.76
C ILE A 359 6.95 16.33 28.36
N ILE A 360 5.96 16.13 29.21
CA ILE A 360 4.59 16.63 29.00
C ILE A 360 4.51 18.04 29.63
N ALA A 361 4.18 19.03 28.77
CA ALA A 361 4.02 20.44 29.17
C ALA A 361 2.53 20.75 29.44
N ASP A 362 1.94 20.08 30.44
CA ASP A 362 0.52 20.20 30.81
C ASP A 362 0.27 21.25 31.90
N THR A 363 1.35 21.72 32.59
CA THR A 363 1.29 22.80 33.59
C THR A 363 1.88 24.10 33.07
N GLU A 364 1.55 25.24 33.68
CA GLU A 364 2.08 26.55 33.32
C GLU A 364 3.62 26.61 33.52
N GLU A 365 4.12 25.98 34.57
CA GLU A 365 5.56 25.89 34.83
C GLU A 365 6.29 25.06 33.77
N ALA A 366 5.72 23.93 33.35
CA ALA A 366 6.30 23.07 32.33
C ALA A 366 6.26 23.73 30.93
N ARG A 367 5.18 24.46 30.62
CA ARG A 367 5.08 25.26 29.37
C ARG A 367 6.10 26.39 29.36
N SER A 368 6.26 27.12 30.48
CA SER A 368 7.26 28.16 30.61
C SER A 368 8.68 27.64 30.47
N ALA A 369 8.98 26.46 31.04
CA ALA A 369 10.27 25.80 30.91
C ALA A 369 10.54 25.36 29.46
N MET A 370 9.54 24.82 28.78
CA MET A 370 9.60 24.46 27.35
C MET A 370 9.89 25.69 26.49
N VAL A 371 9.14 26.78 26.67
CA VAL A 371 9.32 28.04 25.92
C VAL A 371 10.72 28.58 26.12
N ALA A 372 11.19 28.67 27.40
CA ALA A 372 12.54 29.14 27.73
C ALA A 372 13.66 28.26 27.16
N GLU A 373 13.39 26.97 26.93
CA GLU A 373 14.34 26.07 26.27
C GLU A 373 14.38 26.34 24.77
N LEU A 374 13.22 26.39 24.10
CA LEU A 374 13.11 26.62 22.64
C LEU A 374 13.67 28.01 22.25
N GLU A 375 13.53 29.03 23.10
CA GLU A 375 14.08 30.37 22.83
C GLU A 375 15.62 30.43 22.78
N LYS A 376 16.30 29.39 23.26
CA LYS A 376 17.79 29.32 23.22
C LYS A 376 18.28 28.88 21.83
N HIS A 377 17.39 28.39 20.97
CA HIS A 377 17.72 27.78 19.68
C HIS A 377 17.24 28.62 18.50
N ASP A 378 18.09 28.74 17.49
CA ASP A 378 17.75 29.43 16.24
C ASP A 378 16.87 28.58 15.31
N SER A 379 16.77 27.27 15.58
CA SER A 379 15.93 26.33 14.85
C SER A 379 15.39 25.21 15.75
N TRP A 380 14.17 24.75 15.50
CA TRP A 380 13.55 23.66 16.24
C TRP A 380 12.41 23.01 15.42
N CYS A 381 12.12 21.73 15.73
CA CYS A 381 11.05 20.99 15.09
C CYS A 381 9.73 21.19 15.83
N PHE A 382 8.61 21.12 15.08
CA PHE A 382 7.29 20.95 15.66
C PHE A 382 6.42 20.02 14.78
N ASP A 383 5.40 19.46 15.43
CA ASP A 383 4.41 18.60 14.80
C ASP A 383 3.08 18.74 15.54
N THR A 384 1.95 18.68 14.84
CA THR A 384 0.61 18.87 15.40
C THR A 384 -0.18 17.57 15.45
N GLU A 385 -0.80 17.27 16.60
CA GLU A 385 -1.70 16.15 16.78
C GLU A 385 -3.15 16.61 16.73
N THR A 386 -3.96 15.96 15.89
CA THR A 386 -5.34 16.33 15.63
C THR A 386 -6.31 15.14 15.69
N THR A 387 -7.61 15.42 15.78
CA THR A 387 -8.64 14.36 15.80
C THR A 387 -8.85 13.68 14.44
N GLY A 388 -8.28 14.20 13.36
CA GLY A 388 -8.40 13.64 12.02
C GLY A 388 -7.50 14.36 11.02
N LEU A 389 -7.72 14.17 9.72
CA LEU A 389 -6.84 14.63 8.65
C LEU A 389 -7.29 15.92 7.96
N ASN A 390 -8.37 16.56 8.42
CA ASN A 390 -8.83 17.82 7.86
C ASN A 390 -8.36 19.00 8.73
N PRO A 391 -7.32 19.74 8.30
CA PRO A 391 -6.70 20.80 9.12
C PRO A 391 -7.64 21.96 9.44
N LEU A 392 -8.76 22.10 8.72
CA LEU A 392 -9.70 23.21 8.87
C LEU A 392 -10.88 22.90 9.81
N THR A 393 -11.19 21.60 10.02
CA THR A 393 -12.39 21.18 10.76
C THR A 393 -12.09 20.30 11.96
N ASP A 394 -10.93 19.65 11.97
CA ASP A 394 -10.57 18.75 13.05
C ASP A 394 -9.94 19.51 14.22
N ASN A 395 -10.14 18.99 15.42
CA ASN A 395 -9.65 19.64 16.63
C ASN A 395 -8.14 19.38 16.81
N LEU A 396 -7.41 20.42 17.17
CA LEU A 396 -6.02 20.30 17.62
C LEU A 396 -6.00 19.69 19.03
N LEU A 397 -5.28 18.59 19.21
CA LEU A 397 -5.13 17.87 20.49
C LEU A 397 -3.86 18.23 21.23
N GLY A 398 -2.81 18.60 20.52
CA GLY A 398 -1.53 18.96 21.08
C GLY A 398 -0.50 19.35 20.04
N VAL A 399 0.62 19.88 20.52
CA VAL A 399 1.79 20.21 19.68
C VAL A 399 3.03 19.63 20.32
N ALA A 400 3.81 18.88 19.53
CA ALA A 400 5.12 18.40 19.91
C ALA A 400 6.20 19.40 19.49
N PHE A 401 7.26 19.53 20.30
CA PHE A 401 8.42 20.39 20.05
C PHE A 401 9.72 19.65 20.33
N CYS A 402 10.75 19.89 19.51
CA CYS A 402 12.06 19.30 19.68
C CYS A 402 13.15 20.26 19.14
N ALA A 403 14.10 20.65 19.98
CA ALA A 403 15.25 21.46 19.60
C ALA A 403 16.57 20.68 19.63
N GLU A 404 16.63 19.57 20.36
CA GLU A 404 17.82 18.73 20.50
C GLU A 404 17.47 17.25 20.28
N PRO A 405 18.34 16.45 19.67
CA PRO A 405 18.10 15.02 19.51
C PRO A 405 17.81 14.34 20.86
N HIS A 406 16.84 13.42 20.84
CA HIS A 406 16.43 12.61 21.99
C HIS A 406 15.75 13.36 23.14
N LYS A 407 15.43 14.66 22.99
CA LYS A 407 14.67 15.43 23.95
C LYS A 407 13.49 16.11 23.27
N ALA A 408 12.28 15.77 23.66
CA ALA A 408 11.07 16.34 23.08
C ALA A 408 10.07 16.74 24.18
N TRP A 409 9.28 17.75 23.84
CA TRP A 409 8.18 18.25 24.65
C TRP A 409 6.87 17.95 23.91
N TYR A 410 5.85 17.55 24.67
CA TYR A 410 4.48 17.48 24.15
C TYR A 410 3.59 18.40 24.97
N MET A 411 2.94 19.34 24.34
CA MET A 411 2.01 20.27 24.95
C MET A 411 0.57 19.91 24.57
N PRO A 412 -0.23 19.35 25.49
CA PRO A 412 -1.66 19.13 25.25
C PRO A 412 -2.38 20.47 25.02
N VAL A 413 -3.33 20.48 24.10
CA VAL A 413 -4.19 21.63 23.79
C VAL A 413 -5.62 21.26 24.10
N SER A 414 -6.22 21.94 25.07
CA SER A 414 -7.63 21.78 25.46
C SER A 414 -8.47 22.98 25.02
N GLY A 415 -7.85 24.12 24.81
CA GLY A 415 -8.49 25.36 24.38
C GLY A 415 -7.50 26.36 23.77
N PRO A 416 -8.00 27.46 23.17
CA PRO A 416 -7.16 28.48 22.57
C PRO A 416 -6.15 29.13 23.52
N GLU A 417 -6.48 29.19 24.81
CA GLU A 417 -5.63 29.72 25.88
C GLU A 417 -4.30 28.99 26.01
N ASP A 418 -4.29 27.67 25.76
CA ASP A 418 -3.07 26.88 25.82
C ASP A 418 -2.05 27.29 24.77
N LEU A 419 -2.54 27.77 23.61
CA LEU A 419 -1.69 28.19 22.49
C LEU A 419 -1.04 29.57 22.67
N GLU A 420 -1.57 30.40 23.57
CA GLU A 420 -1.01 31.76 23.81
C GLU A 420 0.45 31.69 24.32
N ALA A 421 0.81 30.65 25.05
CA ALA A 421 2.17 30.47 25.57
C ALA A 421 3.20 30.23 24.44
N VAL A 422 2.82 29.53 23.37
CA VAL A 422 3.73 29.16 22.25
C VAL A 422 3.57 30.05 21.01
N LYS A 423 2.54 30.88 20.96
CA LYS A 423 2.30 31.79 19.85
C LYS A 423 3.49 32.73 19.55
N PRO A 424 4.15 33.35 20.52
CA PRO A 424 5.33 34.18 20.25
C PRO A 424 6.49 33.41 19.61
N LEU A 425 6.68 32.12 20.00
CA LEU A 425 7.68 31.25 19.41
C LEU A 425 7.35 30.89 17.95
N LEU A 426 6.11 30.45 17.72
CA LEU A 426 5.64 30.05 16.40
C LEU A 426 5.60 31.22 15.41
N GLU A 427 5.26 32.42 15.87
CA GLU A 427 5.25 33.66 15.06
C GLU A 427 6.61 34.39 15.07
N GLY A 428 7.61 33.86 15.80
CA GLY A 428 8.96 34.42 15.93
C GLY A 428 9.89 34.09 14.74
N PRO A 429 11.12 34.62 14.77
CA PRO A 429 12.06 34.54 13.66
C PRO A 429 12.83 33.20 13.54
N ALA A 430 12.83 32.36 14.57
CA ALA A 430 13.52 31.06 14.54
C ALA A 430 13.05 30.20 13.35
N GLU A 431 13.93 29.39 12.79
CA GLU A 431 13.59 28.42 11.75
C GLU A 431 12.71 27.29 12.31
N LYS A 432 11.62 26.98 11.62
CA LYS A 432 10.71 25.91 11.95
C LYS A 432 10.96 24.72 11.03
N ILE A 433 11.27 23.57 11.65
CA ILE A 433 11.53 22.32 10.94
C ILE A 433 10.33 21.40 11.16
N GLY A 434 9.92 20.69 10.12
CA GLY A 434 8.87 19.67 10.23
C GLY A 434 8.85 18.74 9.02
N HIS A 435 7.91 17.83 9.02
CA HIS A 435 7.72 16.87 7.95
C HIS A 435 6.31 17.02 7.38
N HIS A 436 6.18 17.50 6.14
CA HIS A 436 4.90 17.88 5.55
C HIS A 436 4.25 19.10 6.25
N LEU A 437 5.07 20.11 6.52
CA LEU A 437 4.70 21.32 7.27
C LEU A 437 3.42 22.00 6.80
N LYS A 438 2.99 21.80 5.56
CA LYS A 438 1.76 22.40 5.04
C LYS A 438 0.55 22.08 5.91
N PHE A 439 0.43 20.84 6.38
CA PHE A 439 -0.68 20.40 7.24
C PHE A 439 -0.65 21.15 8.58
N ASP A 440 0.50 21.16 9.25
CA ASP A 440 0.67 21.80 10.55
C ASP A 440 0.43 23.32 10.51
N LEU A 441 0.91 23.96 9.44
CA LEU A 441 0.69 25.39 9.22
C LEU A 441 -0.79 25.72 9.03
N GLU A 442 -1.55 24.87 8.34
CA GLU A 442 -3.00 25.03 8.15
C GLU A 442 -3.77 24.78 9.46
N VAL A 443 -3.40 23.75 10.24
CA VAL A 443 -3.96 23.47 11.56
C VAL A 443 -3.75 24.65 12.50
N LEU A 444 -2.52 25.14 12.63
CA LEU A 444 -2.18 26.26 13.51
C LEU A 444 -2.87 27.55 13.07
N ARG A 445 -2.97 27.79 11.77
CA ARG A 445 -3.70 28.93 11.21
C ARG A 445 -5.19 28.88 11.52
N ALA A 446 -5.82 27.71 11.45
CA ALA A 446 -7.22 27.52 11.84
C ALA A 446 -7.44 27.83 13.33
N ASN A 447 -6.39 27.63 14.16
CA ASN A 447 -6.37 27.93 15.61
C ASN A 447 -5.82 29.34 15.93
N GLY A 448 -5.72 30.25 14.95
CA GLY A 448 -5.36 31.67 15.17
C GLY A 448 -3.86 31.93 15.32
N ILE A 449 -2.99 31.01 14.93
CA ILE A 449 -1.53 31.19 14.91
C ILE A 449 -1.04 31.32 13.47
N HIS A 450 -0.35 32.40 13.17
CA HIS A 450 0.30 32.64 11.90
C HIS A 450 1.79 32.34 12.01
N VAL A 451 2.19 31.09 11.81
CA VAL A 451 3.60 30.69 11.91
C VAL A 451 4.46 31.51 10.95
N LYS A 452 5.59 32.03 11.45
CA LYS A 452 6.52 32.89 10.72
C LYS A 452 7.95 32.37 10.83
N GLY A 453 8.85 32.99 10.07
CA GLY A 453 10.27 32.67 10.01
C GLY A 453 10.63 31.78 8.85
N PRO A 454 11.89 31.35 8.72
CA PRO A 454 12.29 30.31 7.78
C PRO A 454 11.61 28.99 8.08
N PHE A 455 11.38 28.20 7.01
CA PHE A 455 10.81 26.84 7.10
C PHE A 455 11.74 25.83 6.47
N PHE A 456 11.95 24.70 7.13
CA PHE A 456 12.63 23.57 6.55
C PHE A 456 11.72 22.34 6.61
N ASP A 457 11.20 21.93 5.45
CA ASP A 457 10.32 20.76 5.34
C ASP A 457 11.15 19.56 4.87
N THR A 458 11.31 18.56 5.74
CA THR A 458 12.12 17.37 5.47
C THR A 458 11.53 16.50 4.36
N LEU A 459 10.19 16.49 4.17
CA LEU A 459 9.55 15.80 3.05
C LEU A 459 9.95 16.46 1.72
N LEU A 460 9.82 17.79 1.63
CA LEU A 460 10.18 18.54 0.42
C LEU A 460 11.68 18.45 0.14
N ALA A 461 12.53 18.56 1.16
CA ALA A 461 13.99 18.45 1.01
C ALA A 461 14.35 17.07 0.43
N HIS A 462 13.80 15.99 0.98
CA HIS A 462 14.06 14.65 0.46
C HIS A 462 13.47 14.44 -0.93
N ALA A 463 12.31 15.00 -1.23
CA ALA A 463 11.72 14.94 -2.57
C ALA A 463 12.60 15.60 -3.64
N LEU A 464 13.32 16.66 -3.28
CA LEU A 464 14.30 17.31 -4.18
C LEU A 464 15.58 16.50 -4.35
N ILE A 465 16.05 15.82 -3.30
CA ILE A 465 17.28 15.02 -3.32
C ILE A 465 17.05 13.68 -4.02
N ALA A 466 15.95 13.02 -3.75
CA ALA A 466 15.64 11.67 -4.21
C ALA A 466 14.20 11.54 -4.74
N PRO A 467 13.84 12.20 -5.85
CA PRO A 467 12.44 12.32 -6.32
C PRO A 467 11.76 10.98 -6.68
N GLY A 468 12.54 9.91 -6.82
CA GLY A 468 12.02 8.57 -7.13
C GLY A 468 11.76 7.68 -5.90
N MET A 469 11.99 8.19 -4.69
CA MET A 469 11.83 7.44 -3.44
C MET A 469 10.51 7.79 -2.72
N LYS A 470 10.14 7.00 -1.72
CA LYS A 470 9.09 7.38 -0.77
C LYS A 470 9.65 8.41 0.21
N HIS A 471 8.82 9.37 0.62
CA HIS A 471 9.23 10.50 1.45
C HIS A 471 8.56 10.52 2.82
N GLY A 472 7.85 9.45 3.21
CA GLY A 472 7.25 9.33 4.54
C GLY A 472 8.32 9.32 5.64
N MET A 473 7.99 9.85 6.83
CA MET A 473 8.94 10.00 7.94
C MET A 473 9.52 8.65 8.38
N ASP A 474 8.70 7.61 8.43
CA ASP A 474 9.08 6.23 8.70
C ASP A 474 10.16 5.72 7.73
N VAL A 475 9.92 5.92 6.42
CA VAL A 475 10.88 5.52 5.37
C VAL A 475 12.18 6.30 5.47
N LEU A 476 12.11 7.60 5.80
CA LEU A 476 13.30 8.42 5.97
C LEU A 476 14.10 8.02 7.21
N ALA A 477 13.41 7.74 8.32
CA ALA A 477 14.05 7.28 9.54
C ALA A 477 14.80 5.95 9.32
N GLU A 478 14.13 4.96 8.70
CA GLU A 478 14.76 3.67 8.38
C GLU A 478 15.97 3.78 7.45
N ASN A 479 15.92 4.66 6.46
CA ASN A 479 16.98 4.76 5.45
C ASN A 479 18.13 5.67 5.85
N LEU A 480 17.88 6.72 6.65
CA LEU A 480 18.86 7.74 6.97
C LEU A 480 19.41 7.63 8.40
N LEU A 481 18.62 7.15 9.35
CA LEU A 481 19.04 7.07 10.77
C LEU A 481 19.50 5.67 11.17
N GLN A 482 19.14 4.62 10.44
CA GLN A 482 19.52 3.20 10.60
C GLN A 482 19.30 2.66 12.00
#